data_a74610b0865c72146af68ea73d3a8e10
#
_entry.id   a74610b0865c72146af68ea73d3a8e10
#
_cell.length_a   1.000
_cell.length_b   1.000
_cell.length_c   1.000
_cell.angle_alpha   90.00
_cell.angle_beta   90.00
_cell.angle_gamma   90.00
#
_symmetry.space_group_name_H-M   'P 1'
#
loop_
_entity.id
_entity.type
_entity.pdbx_description
1 polymer ?
#
loop_
_entity_poly.entity_id
_entity_poly.type
_entity_poly.pdbx_seq_one_letter_code
_entity_poly.pdbx_strand_id
1 'polypeptide(L)' 'MEKDKHLGLRIDSDTHKKLIDLADYEGRSINGQVLYLIRQAVAQHEQLHGKIK' A
#
# COMPACT_ATOMS: atom_id res chain seq x y z
N MET A 1 -15.21 8.09 15.08
CA MET A 1 -14.47 7.18 14.36
C MET A 1 -13.08 7.61 13.95
N GLU A 2 -12.21 6.75 14.15
CA GLU A 2 -10.84 7.03 13.87
C GLU A 2 -10.56 6.82 12.42
N LYS A 3 -10.14 7.82 11.75
CA LYS A 3 -9.82 7.69 10.39
C LYS A 3 -8.39 7.47 10.13
N ASP A 4 -7.57 8.03 10.97
CA ASP A 4 -6.16 8.05 10.72
C ASP A 4 -5.40 7.17 11.64
N LYS A 5 -4.90 6.11 11.12
CA LYS A 5 -4.03 5.24 11.86
C LYS A 5 -2.66 5.32 11.26
N HIS A 6 -1.66 5.28 12.09
CA HIS A 6 -0.30 5.30 11.63
C HIS A 6 0.25 3.91 11.53
N LEU A 7 0.92 3.66 10.43
CA LEU A 7 1.57 2.38 10.22
C LEU A 7 3.04 2.65 10.05
N GLY A 8 3.84 2.23 11.02
CA GLY A 8 5.28 2.37 10.91
C GLY A 8 5.81 1.27 10.03
N LEU A 9 6.49 1.66 8.97
CA LEU A 9 6.96 0.71 8.00
C LEU A 9 8.40 0.97 7.67
N ARG A 10 9.20 -0.08 7.75
CA ARG A 10 10.60 0.01 7.38
C ARG A 10 10.84 -0.74 6.11
N ILE A 11 11.44 -0.10 5.15
CA ILE A 11 11.76 -0.77 3.91
C ILE A 11 13.21 -0.46 3.57
N ASP A 12 13.81 -1.37 2.85
CA ASP A 12 15.19 -1.20 2.43
C ASP A 12 15.27 -0.16 1.32
N SER A 13 16.45 0.39 1.11
CA SER A 13 16.58 1.48 0.16
C SER A 13 16.32 1.04 -1.27
N ASP A 14 16.60 -0.19 -1.60
CA ASP A 14 16.34 -0.70 -2.94
C ASP A 14 14.85 -0.75 -3.23
N THR A 15 14.09 -1.29 -2.29
CA THR A 15 12.63 -1.35 -2.43
C THR A 15 12.04 0.05 -2.46
N HIS A 16 12.58 0.95 -1.65
CA HIS A 16 12.10 2.33 -1.60
C HIS A 16 12.26 3.00 -2.96
N LYS A 17 13.41 2.79 -3.58
CA LYS A 17 13.69 3.35 -4.87
C LYS A 17 12.73 2.86 -5.92
N LYS A 18 12.47 1.56 -5.91
CA LYS A 18 11.54 0.98 -6.86
C LYS A 18 10.13 1.46 -6.61
N LEU A 19 9.78 1.70 -5.36
CA LEU A 19 8.48 2.22 -5.03
C LEU A 19 8.30 3.63 -5.59
N ILE A 20 9.34 4.44 -5.49
CA ILE A 20 9.30 5.80 -6.05
C ILE A 20 9.05 5.74 -7.55
N ASP A 21 9.77 4.86 -8.23
CA ASP A 21 9.62 4.72 -9.67
C ASP A 21 8.22 4.26 -10.04
N LEU A 22 7.69 3.32 -9.28
CA LEU A 22 6.36 2.81 -9.53
C LEU A 22 5.30 3.89 -9.31
N ALA A 23 5.42 4.62 -8.22
CA ALA A 23 4.47 5.69 -7.91
C ALA A 23 4.50 6.75 -9.00
N ASP A 24 5.68 7.07 -9.46
CA ASP A 24 5.86 8.07 -10.48
C ASP A 24 5.23 7.61 -11.79
N TYR A 25 5.46 6.37 -12.14
CA TYR A 25 4.90 5.80 -13.35
C TYR A 25 3.37 5.83 -13.32
N GLU A 26 2.78 5.58 -12.16
CA GLU A 26 1.33 5.53 -12.02
C GLU A 26 0.72 6.89 -11.65
N GLY A 27 1.55 7.90 -11.53
CA GLY A 27 1.07 9.24 -11.21
C GLY A 27 0.50 9.38 -9.82
N ARG A 28 1.07 8.66 -8.86
CA ARG A 28 0.62 8.74 -7.48
C ARG A 28 1.74 9.22 -6.58
N SER A 29 1.37 9.75 -5.44
CA SER A 29 2.37 10.05 -4.42
C SER A 29 2.81 8.72 -3.81
N ILE A 30 3.95 8.74 -3.14
CA ILE A 30 4.45 7.52 -2.52
C ILE A 30 3.46 6.98 -1.51
N ASN A 31 2.93 7.84 -0.66
CA ASN A 31 1.94 7.41 0.33
C ASN A 31 0.69 6.85 -0.35
N GLY A 32 0.24 7.51 -1.39
CA GLY A 32 -0.92 7.05 -2.12
C GLY A 32 -0.68 5.71 -2.78
N GLN A 33 0.53 5.52 -3.30
CA GLN A 33 0.87 4.26 -3.96
C GLN A 33 0.88 3.11 -2.95
N VAL A 34 1.46 3.35 -1.78
CA VAL A 34 1.50 2.32 -0.76
C VAL A 34 0.10 1.93 -0.32
N LEU A 35 -0.73 2.93 -0.10
CA LEU A 35 -2.10 2.68 0.33
C LEU A 35 -2.88 1.91 -0.73
N TYR A 36 -2.68 2.28 -1.97
CA TYR A 36 -3.33 1.59 -3.08
C TYR A 36 -2.93 0.11 -3.12
N LEU A 37 -1.65 -0.17 -2.96
CA LEU A 37 -1.18 -1.54 -2.99
C LEU A 37 -1.71 -2.35 -1.82
N ILE A 38 -1.79 -1.72 -0.65
CA ILE A 38 -2.33 -2.39 0.52
C ILE A 38 -3.79 -2.74 0.30
N ARG A 39 -4.56 -1.81 -0.22
CA ARG A 39 -5.97 -2.04 -0.48
C ARG A 39 -6.18 -3.14 -1.51
N GLN A 40 -5.32 -3.17 -2.49
CA GLN A 40 -5.38 -4.21 -3.50
C GLN A 40 -5.12 -5.59 -2.91
N ALA A 41 -4.11 -5.68 -2.07
CA ALA A 41 -3.77 -6.94 -1.44
C ALA A 41 -4.89 -7.43 -0.53
N VAL A 42 -5.47 -6.50 0.22
CA VAL A 42 -6.57 -6.84 1.12
C VAL A 42 -7.79 -7.32 0.34
N ALA A 43 -8.12 -6.60 -0.73
CA ALA A 43 -9.27 -6.97 -1.54
C ALA A 43 -9.09 -8.35 -2.14
N GLN A 44 -7.88 -8.64 -2.59
CA GLN A 44 -7.58 -9.93 -3.17
C GLN A 44 -7.71 -11.06 -2.14
N HIS A 45 -7.23 -10.78 -0.95
CA HIS A 45 -7.34 -11.75 0.14
C HIS A 45 -8.79 -12.05 0.48
N GLU A 46 -9.59 -11.01 0.55
CA GLU A 46 -11.01 -11.16 0.88
C GLU A 46 -11.76 -11.92 -0.20
N GLN A 47 -11.32 -11.75 -1.42
CA GLN A 47 -11.92 -12.46 -2.52
C GLN A 47 -11.68 -13.95 -2.44
N LEU A 48 -10.50 -14.33 -1.98
CA LEU A 48 -10.12 -15.73 -1.89
C LEU A 48 -10.53 -16.39 -0.58
N HIS A 49 -10.55 -15.64 0.49
CA HIS A 49 -10.75 -16.21 1.82
C HIS A 49 -11.92 -15.64 2.59
N GLY A 50 -12.63 -14.72 2.02
CA GLY A 50 -13.74 -14.10 2.71
C GLY A 50 -13.31 -12.83 3.41
N LYS A 51 -14.28 -12.16 3.96
CA LYS A 51 -14.04 -10.87 4.59
C LYS A 51 -13.16 -10.92 5.80
N ILE A 52 -12.32 -9.92 5.94
CA ILE A 52 -11.49 -9.77 7.11
C ILE A 52 -12.25 -8.93 8.12
N LYS A 53 -12.23 -9.36 9.38
CA LYS A 53 -12.95 -8.65 10.40
C LYS A 53 -12.27 -7.43 10.90
#